data_c2f2eb7c9ca3d34278b65b667ae93251
#
_entry.id   c2f2eb7c9ca3d34278b65b667ae93251
#
_cell.length_a   1.000
_cell.length_b   1.000
_cell.length_c   1.000
_cell.angle_alpha   90.00
_cell.angle_beta   90.00
_cell.angle_gamma   90.00
#
_symmetry.space_group_name_H-M   'P 1'
#
loop_
_entity.id
_entity.type
_entity.pdbx_description
1 polymer ?
#
loop_
_entity_poly.entity_id
_entity_poly.type
_entity_poly.pdbx_seq_one_letter_code
_entity_poly.pdbx_strand_id
1 'polypeptide(L)'
;MPFIMLAVLIDMAAIGVIIPVLPALVGSFSSSQADQAYWYGVSAVSFGVSNFLASPVLGALSDRFGRRPVLLLGFMGLGVSFFGTAMSTTLWGLIAVRTVGGAMQANAAIANAYVADISAPEQRAKRFGLLGAMMGLGFIIGPVLGGLLGAVNLHLPFYVAGSLTLLNWLYGFFVLPESLPASQRKPFSWRAANPATSLRKLAQLKGVGPLVGVVAFSGLAQFVLYTVWVLYNSFKFGWGPQENGWSLAVVGIVAVLVQGVLMGRLLKRFAPQQLAIMGLVSSVMAYTLWGAATEGWMMYAVIAFNLLGGTVAASVQSMISSAADSRSQGQTMGAVSALNGLTAVIAPMLGAPLLGMVSHLPRGDWRIGAPFFFCAALQLASLALAVMHLRLHRQGRLHHA
;
A
#
# COMPACT_ATOMS: atom_id res chain seq x y z
N MET A 1 -0.20 19.77 -15.24
CA MET A 1 -0.79 18.40 -15.09
C MET A 1 0.06 17.29 -15.71
N PRO A 2 0.40 17.25 -17.01
CA PRO A 2 1.15 16.11 -17.56
C PRO A 2 2.47 15.83 -16.83
N PHE A 3 3.15 16.87 -16.38
CA PHE A 3 4.46 16.76 -15.71
C PHE A 3 4.41 15.93 -14.42
N ILE A 4 3.47 16.22 -13.50
CA ILE A 4 3.34 15.46 -12.25
C ILE A 4 2.83 14.03 -12.51
N MET A 5 2.00 13.84 -13.53
CA MET A 5 1.48 12.51 -13.91
C MET A 5 2.61 11.58 -14.36
N LEU A 6 3.52 12.08 -15.22
CA LEU A 6 4.68 11.32 -15.65
C LEU A 6 5.63 11.03 -14.48
N ALA A 7 5.88 12.02 -13.63
CA ALA A 7 6.73 11.84 -12.46
C ALA A 7 6.19 10.75 -11.52
N VAL A 8 4.88 10.72 -11.27
CA VAL A 8 4.23 9.69 -10.44
C VAL A 8 4.25 8.32 -11.11
N LEU A 9 4.03 8.24 -12.42
CA LEU A 9 4.14 6.98 -13.16
C LEU A 9 5.53 6.37 -13.01
N ILE A 10 6.59 7.17 -13.22
CA ILE A 10 7.98 6.72 -13.10
C ILE A 10 8.30 6.31 -11.66
N ASP A 11 7.87 7.09 -10.66
CA ASP A 11 8.08 6.79 -9.24
C ASP A 11 7.44 5.47 -8.83
N MET A 12 6.17 5.26 -9.22
CA MET A 12 5.45 4.02 -8.95
C MET A 12 6.02 2.81 -9.70
N ALA A 13 6.47 3.00 -10.93
CA ALA A 13 7.15 1.95 -11.66
C ALA A 13 8.48 1.56 -10.99
N ALA A 14 9.30 2.54 -10.58
CA ALA A 14 10.56 2.28 -9.88
C ALA A 14 10.36 1.52 -8.56
N ILE A 15 9.33 1.90 -7.78
CA ILE A 15 8.95 1.16 -6.56
C ILE A 15 8.48 -0.25 -6.90
N GLY A 16 7.65 -0.38 -7.94
CA GLY A 16 7.11 -1.66 -8.39
C GLY A 16 8.19 -2.66 -8.84
N VAL A 17 9.25 -2.17 -9.48
CA VAL A 17 10.37 -2.98 -9.99
C VAL A 17 11.03 -3.81 -8.88
N ILE A 18 11.13 -3.29 -7.67
CA ILE A 18 11.85 -3.98 -6.59
C ILE A 18 11.00 -5.01 -5.85
N ILE A 19 9.67 -4.93 -5.92
CA ILE A 19 8.76 -5.74 -5.09
C ILE A 19 8.96 -7.25 -5.33
N PRO A 20 8.99 -7.78 -6.55
CA PRO A 20 9.14 -9.22 -6.78
C PRO A 20 10.55 -9.75 -6.49
N VAL A 21 11.53 -8.87 -6.33
CA VAL A 21 12.96 -9.25 -6.26
C VAL A 21 13.56 -9.09 -4.88
N LEU A 22 13.07 -8.12 -4.10
CA LEU A 22 13.63 -7.83 -2.78
C LEU A 22 13.65 -9.06 -1.83
N PRO A 23 12.60 -9.90 -1.77
CA PRO A 23 12.66 -11.11 -0.94
C PRO A 23 13.75 -12.09 -1.40
N ALA A 24 13.94 -12.25 -2.70
CA ALA A 24 15.00 -13.13 -3.25
C ALA A 24 16.40 -12.57 -2.96
N LEU A 25 16.59 -11.24 -3.04
CA LEU A 25 17.84 -10.58 -2.66
C LEU A 25 18.15 -10.79 -1.17
N VAL A 26 17.16 -10.65 -0.27
CA VAL A 26 17.33 -10.96 1.15
C VAL A 26 17.70 -12.44 1.33
N GLY A 27 17.06 -13.33 0.57
CA GLY A 27 17.34 -14.77 0.58
C GLY A 27 18.79 -15.12 0.21
N SER A 28 19.44 -14.34 -0.67
CA SER A 28 20.85 -14.57 -1.02
C SER A 28 21.84 -14.32 0.13
N PHE A 29 21.41 -13.62 1.18
CA PHE A 29 22.17 -13.39 2.42
C PHE A 29 21.72 -14.30 3.58
N SER A 30 20.70 -15.11 3.38
CA SER A 30 20.04 -15.88 4.45
C SER A 30 20.46 -17.35 4.39
N SER A 31 20.53 -18.01 5.56
CA SER A 31 20.92 -19.41 5.67
C SER A 31 19.78 -20.40 5.50
N SER A 32 18.53 -19.94 5.66
CA SER A 32 17.31 -20.74 5.55
C SER A 32 16.11 -19.90 5.14
N GLN A 33 15.00 -20.56 4.76
CA GLN A 33 13.74 -19.86 4.45
C GLN A 33 13.17 -19.11 5.68
N ALA A 34 13.33 -19.67 6.87
CA ALA A 34 12.93 -19.01 8.13
C ALA A 34 13.76 -17.75 8.37
N ASP A 35 15.07 -17.84 8.15
CA ASP A 35 16.00 -16.71 8.28
C ASP A 35 15.68 -15.63 7.22
N GLN A 36 15.41 -16.04 5.98
CA GLN A 36 14.96 -15.13 4.91
C GLN A 36 13.66 -14.40 5.28
N ALA A 37 12.65 -15.11 5.79
CA ALA A 37 11.40 -14.50 6.22
C ALA A 37 11.63 -13.50 7.36
N TYR A 38 12.46 -13.86 8.35
CA TYR A 38 12.80 -12.99 9.45
C TYR A 38 13.48 -11.68 8.98
N TRP A 39 14.56 -11.77 8.21
CA TRP A 39 15.30 -10.60 7.74
C TRP A 39 14.52 -9.74 6.74
N TYR A 40 13.69 -10.37 5.90
CA TYR A 40 12.75 -9.63 5.07
C TYR A 40 11.73 -8.86 5.91
N GLY A 41 11.19 -9.49 6.96
CA GLY A 41 10.32 -8.83 7.93
C GLY A 41 11.00 -7.64 8.61
N VAL A 42 12.23 -7.81 9.10
CA VAL A 42 13.02 -6.72 9.70
C VAL A 42 13.24 -5.57 8.71
N SER A 43 13.58 -5.87 7.46
CA SER A 43 13.74 -4.86 6.41
C SER A 43 12.43 -4.11 6.13
N ALA A 44 11.30 -4.83 6.05
CA ALA A 44 9.99 -4.24 5.82
C ALA A 44 9.53 -3.37 7.00
N VAL A 45 9.76 -3.81 8.25
CA VAL A 45 9.47 -3.03 9.47
C VAL A 45 10.32 -1.77 9.51
N SER A 46 11.62 -1.87 9.27
CA SER A 46 12.53 -0.71 9.27
C SER A 46 12.11 0.35 8.24
N PHE A 47 11.76 -0.10 7.04
CA PHE A 47 11.22 0.76 5.99
C PHE A 47 9.87 1.37 6.40
N GLY A 48 8.94 0.56 6.91
CA GLY A 48 7.61 1.01 7.32
C GLY A 48 7.64 2.01 8.47
N VAL A 49 8.45 1.75 9.51
CA VAL A 49 8.62 2.66 10.65
C VAL A 49 9.19 3.99 10.21
N SER A 50 10.26 3.99 9.43
CA SER A 50 10.85 5.23 8.94
C SER A 50 9.91 6.01 8.02
N ASN A 51 9.15 5.33 7.15
CA ASN A 51 8.12 5.96 6.33
C ASN A 51 6.99 6.56 7.18
N PHE A 52 6.48 5.81 8.15
CA PHE A 52 5.39 6.25 9.03
C PHE A 52 5.77 7.51 9.83
N LEU A 53 7.00 7.57 10.31
CA LEU A 53 7.49 8.72 11.08
C LEU A 53 7.86 9.91 10.20
N ALA A 54 8.50 9.67 9.06
CA ALA A 54 9.00 10.73 8.18
C ALA A 54 7.94 11.32 7.25
N SER A 55 6.94 10.55 6.82
CA SER A 55 5.94 11.00 5.84
C SER A 55 5.16 12.25 6.29
N PRO A 56 4.66 12.36 7.54
CA PRO A 56 4.02 13.59 8.02
C PRO A 56 4.99 14.77 8.12
N VAL A 57 6.26 14.51 8.45
CA VAL A 57 7.30 15.54 8.52
C VAL A 57 7.59 16.08 7.12
N LEU A 58 7.78 15.21 6.14
CA LEU A 58 7.98 15.61 4.73
C LEU A 58 6.75 16.33 4.18
N GLY A 59 5.55 15.91 4.55
CA GLY A 59 4.31 16.63 4.24
C GLY A 59 4.33 18.06 4.77
N ALA A 60 4.65 18.24 6.05
CA ALA A 60 4.75 19.57 6.67
C ALA A 60 5.90 20.42 6.09
N LEU A 61 7.02 19.80 5.73
CA LEU A 61 8.11 20.49 5.03
C LEU A 61 7.66 20.93 3.63
N SER A 62 6.85 20.13 2.94
CA SER A 62 6.32 20.50 1.62
C SER A 62 5.30 21.65 1.70
N ASP A 63 4.57 21.79 2.82
CA ASP A 63 3.71 22.94 3.08
C ASP A 63 4.52 24.22 3.34
N ARG A 64 5.72 24.10 3.90
CA ARG A 64 6.58 25.23 4.25
C ARG A 64 7.48 25.67 3.09
N PHE A 65 8.15 24.73 2.45
CA PHE A 65 9.18 25.04 1.43
C PHE A 65 8.66 24.97 0.01
N GLY A 66 7.47 24.41 -0.20
CA GLY A 66 6.89 24.13 -1.50
C GLY A 66 6.88 22.64 -1.81
N ARG A 67 6.04 22.22 -2.73
CA ARG A 67 5.86 20.79 -3.11
C ARG A 67 7.07 20.27 -3.87
N ARG A 68 7.53 21.05 -4.86
CA ARG A 68 8.62 20.66 -5.77
C ARG A 68 9.92 20.31 -5.03
N PRO A 69 10.49 21.15 -4.14
CA PRO A 69 11.75 20.83 -3.46
C PRO A 69 11.68 19.52 -2.67
N VAL A 70 10.55 19.26 -2.01
CA VAL A 70 10.40 18.06 -1.17
C VAL A 70 10.15 16.80 -2.01
N LEU A 71 9.44 16.90 -3.15
CA LEU A 71 9.37 15.81 -4.14
C LEU A 71 10.76 15.46 -4.69
N LEU A 72 11.55 16.46 -5.05
CA LEU A 72 12.92 16.25 -5.53
C LEU A 72 13.81 15.59 -4.46
N LEU A 73 13.69 16.00 -3.19
CA LEU A 73 14.38 15.36 -2.09
C LEU A 73 13.96 13.87 -1.97
N GLY A 74 12.68 13.59 -2.08
CA GLY A 74 12.14 12.23 -2.05
C GLY A 74 12.66 11.35 -3.18
N PHE A 75 12.67 11.86 -4.44
CA PHE A 75 13.21 11.13 -5.59
C PHE A 75 14.72 10.88 -5.44
N MET A 76 15.50 11.87 -5.01
CA MET A 76 16.93 11.71 -4.78
C MET A 76 17.19 10.65 -3.69
N GLY A 77 16.49 10.74 -2.55
CA GLY A 77 16.66 9.81 -1.44
C GLY A 77 16.27 8.36 -1.81
N LEU A 78 15.20 8.18 -2.58
CA LEU A 78 14.81 6.86 -3.10
C LEU A 78 15.84 6.33 -4.11
N GLY A 79 16.33 7.16 -5.02
CA GLY A 79 17.36 6.77 -5.96
C GLY A 79 18.63 6.28 -5.27
N VAL A 80 19.13 7.04 -4.28
CA VAL A 80 20.25 6.64 -3.43
C VAL A 80 19.97 5.33 -2.70
N SER A 81 18.75 5.14 -2.17
CA SER A 81 18.34 3.91 -1.50
C SER A 81 18.34 2.71 -2.46
N PHE A 82 17.88 2.87 -3.70
CA PHE A 82 17.88 1.78 -4.67
C PHE A 82 19.29 1.37 -5.09
N PHE A 83 20.16 2.33 -5.39
CA PHE A 83 21.56 2.03 -5.69
C PHE A 83 22.28 1.43 -4.48
N GLY A 84 22.07 1.98 -3.29
CA GLY A 84 22.61 1.39 -2.07
C GLY A 84 22.14 -0.03 -1.82
N THR A 85 20.87 -0.35 -2.12
CA THR A 85 20.34 -1.73 -2.04
C THR A 85 21.02 -2.62 -3.09
N ALA A 86 21.20 -2.14 -4.33
CA ALA A 86 21.90 -2.87 -5.38
C ALA A 86 23.37 -3.20 -5.02
N MET A 87 24.02 -2.30 -4.30
CA MET A 87 25.43 -2.44 -3.89
C MET A 87 25.62 -3.08 -2.52
N SER A 88 24.54 -3.40 -1.81
CA SER A 88 24.61 -3.99 -0.47
C SER A 88 25.19 -5.39 -0.54
N THR A 89 26.23 -5.64 0.25
CA THR A 89 26.90 -6.94 0.41
C THR A 89 26.56 -7.61 1.73
N THR A 90 25.81 -6.94 2.60
CA THR A 90 25.40 -7.43 3.92
C THR A 90 23.95 -7.10 4.22
N LEU A 91 23.30 -7.92 5.04
CA LEU A 91 21.93 -7.68 5.50
C LEU A 91 21.79 -6.34 6.26
N TRP A 92 22.76 -6.01 7.12
CA TRP A 92 22.72 -4.74 7.87
C TRP A 92 22.84 -3.51 6.96
N GLY A 93 23.71 -3.59 5.95
CA GLY A 93 23.79 -2.55 4.91
C GLY A 93 22.48 -2.37 4.16
N LEU A 94 21.87 -3.48 3.75
CA LEU A 94 20.56 -3.48 3.10
C LEU A 94 19.48 -2.84 3.99
N ILE A 95 19.41 -3.22 5.28
CA ILE A 95 18.43 -2.66 6.23
C ILE A 95 18.65 -1.16 6.43
N ALA A 96 19.90 -0.72 6.59
CA ALA A 96 20.24 0.69 6.78
C ALA A 96 19.78 1.53 5.57
N VAL A 97 20.06 1.07 4.35
CA VAL A 97 19.65 1.75 3.13
C VAL A 97 18.14 1.74 2.95
N ARG A 98 17.47 0.62 3.28
CA ARG A 98 15.99 0.52 3.25
C ARG A 98 15.34 1.47 4.26
N THR A 99 15.94 1.67 5.43
CA THR A 99 15.48 2.64 6.44
C THR A 99 15.52 4.07 5.87
N VAL A 100 16.60 4.44 5.20
CA VAL A 100 16.71 5.74 4.50
C VAL A 100 15.65 5.86 3.40
N GLY A 101 15.47 4.81 2.58
CA GLY A 101 14.46 4.78 1.53
C GLY A 101 13.04 4.98 2.06
N GLY A 102 12.70 4.33 3.18
CA GLY A 102 11.42 4.51 3.86
C GLY A 102 11.21 5.95 4.32
N ALA A 103 12.22 6.58 4.92
CA ALA A 103 12.15 7.97 5.35
C ALA A 103 11.92 8.96 4.20
N MET A 104 12.36 8.63 2.98
CA MET A 104 12.21 9.48 1.80
C MET A 104 10.94 9.20 0.98
N GLN A 105 10.15 8.18 1.33
CA GLN A 105 8.98 7.76 0.54
C GLN A 105 7.68 8.50 0.93
N ALA A 106 7.63 9.83 0.77
CA ALA A 106 6.40 10.61 0.93
C ALA A 106 5.82 11.11 -0.41
N ASN A 107 6.40 10.70 -1.54
CA ASN A 107 6.13 11.26 -2.87
C ASN A 107 4.66 11.18 -3.26
N ALA A 108 3.99 10.06 -3.02
CA ALA A 108 2.57 9.88 -3.34
C ALA A 108 1.67 10.87 -2.58
N ALA A 109 1.94 11.12 -1.29
CA ALA A 109 1.17 12.08 -0.49
C ALA A 109 1.40 13.51 -0.98
N ILE A 110 2.65 13.88 -1.28
CA ILE A 110 3.01 15.21 -1.78
C ILE A 110 2.47 15.41 -3.21
N ALA A 111 2.48 14.39 -4.07
CA ALA A 111 1.89 14.44 -5.40
C ALA A 111 0.36 14.66 -5.35
N ASN A 112 -0.34 14.02 -4.41
CA ASN A 112 -1.75 14.30 -4.17
C ASN A 112 -1.98 15.77 -3.76
N ALA A 113 -1.17 16.31 -2.85
CA ALA A 113 -1.22 17.71 -2.46
C ALA A 113 -0.92 18.65 -3.64
N TYR A 114 0.11 18.34 -4.44
CA TYR A 114 0.46 19.07 -5.66
C TYR A 114 -0.73 19.15 -6.63
N VAL A 115 -1.39 18.00 -6.91
CA VAL A 115 -2.56 17.95 -7.78
C VAL A 115 -3.73 18.75 -7.19
N ALA A 116 -3.94 18.73 -5.87
CA ALA A 116 -4.94 19.55 -5.20
C ALA A 116 -4.68 21.04 -5.39
N ASP A 117 -3.41 21.48 -5.25
CA ASP A 117 -3.00 22.89 -5.36
C ASP A 117 -3.28 23.46 -6.77
N ILE A 118 -3.04 22.66 -7.84
CA ILE A 118 -3.20 23.12 -9.22
C ILE A 118 -4.58 22.82 -9.82
N SER A 119 -5.53 22.32 -9.03
CA SER A 119 -6.83 21.86 -9.53
C SER A 119 -7.97 22.74 -9.03
N ALA A 120 -8.77 23.28 -9.98
CA ALA A 120 -10.05 23.88 -9.64
C ALA A 120 -10.97 22.81 -9.00
N PRO A 121 -11.85 23.19 -8.04
CA PRO A 121 -12.71 22.25 -7.31
C PRO A 121 -13.47 21.29 -8.21
N GLU A 122 -13.99 21.78 -9.36
CA GLU A 122 -14.81 21.02 -10.32
C GLU A 122 -13.98 19.95 -11.06
N GLN A 123 -12.67 20.17 -11.20
CA GLN A 123 -11.77 19.28 -11.92
C GLN A 123 -11.02 18.30 -10.99
N ARG A 124 -11.07 18.49 -9.68
CA ARG A 124 -10.31 17.70 -8.70
C ARG A 124 -10.56 16.21 -8.84
N ALA A 125 -11.82 15.79 -8.88
CA ALA A 125 -12.17 14.37 -8.98
C ALA A 125 -11.55 13.72 -10.23
N LYS A 126 -11.64 14.37 -11.40
CA LYS A 126 -11.06 13.89 -12.66
C LYS A 126 -9.53 13.79 -12.57
N ARG A 127 -8.89 14.79 -11.97
CA ARG A 127 -7.42 14.85 -11.87
C ARG A 127 -6.86 13.85 -10.88
N PHE A 128 -7.53 13.63 -9.74
CA PHE A 128 -7.17 12.54 -8.82
C PHE A 128 -7.40 11.16 -9.42
N GLY A 129 -8.46 10.99 -10.22
CA GLY A 129 -8.67 9.75 -10.97
C GLY A 129 -7.54 9.47 -11.96
N LEU A 130 -7.05 10.50 -12.67
CA LEU A 130 -5.91 10.36 -13.57
C LEU A 130 -4.61 10.06 -12.79
N LEU A 131 -4.39 10.70 -11.64
CA LEU A 131 -3.25 10.40 -10.78
C LEU A 131 -3.26 8.95 -10.31
N GLY A 132 -4.42 8.46 -9.86
CA GLY A 132 -4.61 7.05 -9.50
C GLY A 132 -4.37 6.09 -10.66
N ALA A 133 -4.77 6.45 -11.89
CA ALA A 133 -4.48 5.67 -13.07
C ALA A 133 -2.97 5.59 -13.37
N MET A 134 -2.23 6.68 -13.20
CA MET A 134 -0.76 6.69 -13.35
C MET A 134 -0.08 5.83 -12.29
N MET A 135 -0.53 5.91 -11.03
CA MET A 135 -0.06 5.03 -9.96
C MET A 135 -0.32 3.56 -10.29
N GLY A 136 -1.54 3.23 -10.75
CA GLY A 136 -1.91 1.87 -11.14
C GLY A 136 -1.07 1.33 -12.31
N LEU A 137 -0.85 2.13 -13.35
CA LEU A 137 -0.01 1.77 -14.49
C LEU A 137 1.43 1.50 -14.06
N GLY A 138 2.00 2.37 -13.21
CA GLY A 138 3.34 2.16 -12.65
C GLY A 138 3.41 0.86 -11.85
N PHE A 139 2.40 0.56 -11.07
CA PHE A 139 2.31 -0.68 -10.28
C PHE A 139 2.06 -1.94 -11.13
N ILE A 140 1.62 -1.82 -12.37
CA ILE A 140 1.54 -2.94 -13.32
C ILE A 140 2.90 -3.15 -14.02
N ILE A 141 3.44 -2.06 -14.57
CA ILE A 141 4.69 -2.10 -15.36
C ILE A 141 5.88 -2.47 -14.47
N GLY A 142 5.95 -1.89 -13.27
CA GLY A 142 7.08 -2.07 -12.35
C GLY A 142 7.37 -3.54 -12.03
N PRO A 143 6.43 -4.30 -11.46
CA PRO A 143 6.67 -5.70 -11.10
C PRO A 143 6.99 -6.60 -12.30
N VAL A 144 6.42 -6.33 -13.49
CA VAL A 144 6.78 -7.07 -14.71
C VAL A 144 8.24 -6.84 -15.05
N LEU A 145 8.66 -5.58 -15.13
CA LEU A 145 10.06 -5.24 -15.40
C LEU A 145 10.99 -5.81 -14.32
N GLY A 146 10.61 -5.68 -13.05
CA GLY A 146 11.36 -6.20 -11.93
C GLY A 146 11.51 -7.72 -11.98
N GLY A 147 10.44 -8.42 -12.29
CA GLY A 147 10.45 -9.88 -12.46
C GLY A 147 11.37 -10.35 -13.59
N LEU A 148 11.25 -9.73 -14.77
CA LEU A 148 12.08 -10.04 -15.95
C LEU A 148 13.56 -9.74 -15.69
N LEU A 149 13.87 -8.57 -15.15
CA LEU A 149 15.26 -8.19 -14.83
C LEU A 149 15.82 -9.04 -13.68
N GLY A 150 15.03 -9.35 -12.67
CA GLY A 150 15.41 -10.15 -11.52
C GLY A 150 15.66 -11.61 -11.85
N ALA A 151 15.03 -12.13 -12.90
CA ALA A 151 15.33 -13.47 -13.44
C ALA A 151 16.73 -13.56 -14.06
N VAL A 152 17.25 -12.43 -14.56
CA VAL A 152 18.62 -12.36 -15.12
C VAL A 152 19.64 -12.15 -14.00
N ASN A 153 19.40 -11.16 -13.13
CA ASN A 153 20.28 -10.82 -12.00
C ASN A 153 19.49 -10.09 -10.91
N LEU A 154 19.60 -10.53 -9.66
CA LEU A 154 18.85 -9.96 -8.51
C LEU A 154 19.19 -8.50 -8.22
N HIS A 155 20.36 -8.00 -8.59
CA HIS A 155 20.78 -6.60 -8.37
C HIS A 155 20.31 -5.66 -9.48
N LEU A 156 20.12 -6.19 -10.71
CA LEU A 156 19.76 -5.39 -11.88
C LEU A 156 18.48 -4.57 -11.72
N PRO A 157 17.36 -5.10 -11.14
CA PRO A 157 16.15 -4.32 -10.88
C PRO A 157 16.39 -3.09 -10.03
N PHE A 158 17.29 -3.17 -9.05
CA PHE A 158 17.60 -2.04 -8.15
C PHE A 158 18.41 -0.96 -8.87
N TYR A 159 19.36 -1.33 -9.74
CA TYR A 159 20.07 -0.37 -10.60
C TYR A 159 19.10 0.32 -11.55
N VAL A 160 18.18 -0.41 -12.16
CA VAL A 160 17.17 0.16 -13.06
C VAL A 160 16.21 1.08 -12.29
N ALA A 161 15.71 0.66 -11.12
CA ALA A 161 14.85 1.49 -10.27
C ALA A 161 15.57 2.78 -9.83
N GLY A 162 16.83 2.68 -9.41
CA GLY A 162 17.67 3.83 -9.07
C GLY A 162 17.84 4.78 -10.23
N SER A 163 18.13 4.26 -11.42
CA SER A 163 18.28 5.05 -12.66
C SER A 163 16.97 5.74 -13.05
N LEU A 164 15.84 5.02 -13.02
CA LEU A 164 14.52 5.61 -13.27
C LEU A 164 14.20 6.73 -12.29
N THR A 165 14.51 6.55 -11.02
CA THR A 165 14.24 7.56 -9.98
C THR A 165 15.15 8.77 -10.13
N LEU A 166 16.42 8.61 -10.52
CA LEU A 166 17.31 9.72 -10.83
C LEU A 166 16.90 10.46 -12.12
N LEU A 167 16.46 9.74 -13.15
CA LEU A 167 15.87 10.35 -14.33
C LEU A 167 14.61 11.14 -13.98
N ASN A 168 13.77 10.61 -13.09
CA ASN A 168 12.60 11.32 -12.57
C ASN A 168 12.99 12.57 -11.76
N TRP A 169 14.07 12.50 -11.00
CA TRP A 169 14.64 13.66 -10.31
C TRP A 169 15.11 14.73 -11.30
N LEU A 170 15.88 14.37 -12.32
CA LEU A 170 16.30 15.27 -13.39
C LEU A 170 15.10 15.90 -14.10
N TYR A 171 14.13 15.08 -14.48
CA TYR A 171 12.88 15.54 -15.09
C TYR A 171 12.16 16.54 -14.17
N GLY A 172 11.98 16.21 -12.90
CA GLY A 172 11.35 17.11 -11.92
C GLY A 172 12.15 18.39 -11.70
N PHE A 173 13.47 18.31 -11.75
CA PHE A 173 14.34 19.46 -11.57
C PHE A 173 14.20 20.47 -12.73
N PHE A 174 14.13 20.01 -13.98
CA PHE A 174 14.07 20.90 -15.15
C PHE A 174 12.64 21.27 -15.55
N VAL A 175 11.66 20.40 -15.32
CA VAL A 175 10.35 20.48 -15.95
C VAL A 175 9.19 20.70 -14.97
N LEU A 176 9.31 20.22 -13.72
CA LEU A 176 8.20 20.33 -12.75
C LEU A 176 8.14 21.75 -12.15
N PRO A 177 7.05 22.53 -12.37
CA PRO A 177 6.89 23.83 -11.74
C PRO A 177 6.49 23.67 -10.24
N GLU A 178 6.69 24.73 -9.46
CA GLU A 178 6.17 24.76 -8.09
C GLU A 178 4.64 24.96 -8.11
N SER A 179 3.90 24.15 -7.31
CA SER A 179 2.45 24.25 -7.23
C SER A 179 1.97 25.13 -6.10
N LEU A 180 2.78 25.31 -5.03
CA LEU A 180 2.40 26.04 -3.84
C LEU A 180 3.03 27.44 -3.84
N PRO A 181 2.26 28.51 -4.14
CA PRO A 181 2.77 29.88 -4.10
C PRO A 181 3.33 30.24 -2.73
N ALA A 182 4.35 31.09 -2.68
CA ALA A 182 4.98 31.52 -1.42
C ALA A 182 3.98 32.13 -0.41
N SER A 183 2.94 32.82 -0.92
CA SER A 183 1.87 33.42 -0.10
C SER A 183 0.96 32.40 0.59
N GLN A 184 0.91 31.16 0.12
CA GLN A 184 0.06 30.09 0.66
C GLN A 184 0.85 29.11 1.54
N ARG A 185 2.17 29.30 1.66
CA ARG A 185 3.03 28.45 2.49
C ARG A 185 2.73 28.63 3.97
N LYS A 186 2.73 27.51 4.70
CA LYS A 186 2.44 27.50 6.14
C LYS A 186 3.72 27.32 6.95
N PRO A 187 3.83 27.93 8.15
CA PRO A 187 4.96 27.66 9.03
C PRO A 187 4.98 26.19 9.43
N PHE A 188 6.17 25.61 9.59
CA PHE A 188 6.32 24.24 10.06
C PHE A 188 5.77 24.09 11.47
N SER A 189 5.00 23.03 11.71
CA SER A 189 4.42 22.72 13.02
C SER A 189 4.60 21.24 13.35
N TRP A 190 5.34 20.94 14.41
CA TRP A 190 5.50 19.59 14.94
C TRP A 190 4.17 18.92 15.34
N ARG A 191 3.17 19.71 15.76
CA ARG A 191 1.82 19.18 16.08
C ARG A 191 1.11 18.66 14.85
N ALA A 192 1.28 19.31 13.71
CA ALA A 192 0.71 18.87 12.43
C ALA A 192 1.46 17.65 11.87
N ALA A 193 2.75 17.56 12.14
CA ALA A 193 3.62 16.46 11.71
C ALA A 193 3.54 15.20 12.61
N ASN A 194 2.74 15.21 13.69
CA ASN A 194 2.66 14.09 14.62
C ASN A 194 1.51 13.14 14.26
N PRO A 195 1.81 11.89 13.80
CA PRO A 195 0.78 10.91 13.44
C PRO A 195 -0.11 10.48 14.63
N ALA A 196 0.42 10.48 15.84
CA ALA A 196 -0.34 10.13 17.04
C ALA A 196 -1.52 11.08 17.29
N THR A 197 -1.39 12.37 16.92
CA THR A 197 -2.47 13.35 17.02
C THR A 197 -3.66 12.97 16.13
N SER A 198 -3.39 12.49 14.93
CA SER A 198 -4.40 12.04 13.97
C SER A 198 -5.12 10.77 14.45
N LEU A 199 -4.37 9.80 14.98
CA LEU A 199 -4.93 8.55 15.54
C LEU A 199 -5.82 8.82 16.75
N ARG A 200 -5.40 9.73 17.67
CA ARG A 200 -6.21 10.11 18.83
C ARG A 200 -7.53 10.75 18.44
N LYS A 201 -7.54 11.57 17.41
CA LYS A 201 -8.77 12.18 16.88
C LYS A 201 -9.72 11.14 16.28
N LEU A 202 -9.19 10.12 15.58
CA LEU A 202 -10.00 9.04 15.04
C LEU A 202 -10.72 8.26 16.15
N ALA A 203 -10.04 7.99 17.27
CA ALA A 203 -10.62 7.31 18.43
C ALA A 203 -11.73 8.12 19.12
N GLN A 204 -11.79 9.45 18.92
CA GLN A 204 -12.79 10.34 19.51
C GLN A 204 -14.05 10.50 18.66
N LEU A 205 -14.07 10.01 17.41
CA LEU A 205 -15.25 10.09 16.54
C LEU A 205 -16.34 9.15 17.04
N LYS A 206 -17.47 9.73 17.47
CA LYS A 206 -18.64 8.97 17.95
C LYS A 206 -19.34 8.27 16.78
N GLY A 207 -19.81 7.03 17.01
CA GLY A 207 -20.62 6.28 16.05
C GLY A 207 -19.86 5.58 14.91
N VAL A 208 -18.56 5.85 14.71
CA VAL A 208 -17.74 5.22 13.66
C VAL A 208 -16.78 4.15 14.19
N GLY A 209 -16.77 3.87 15.48
CA GLY A 209 -15.86 2.90 16.11
C GLY A 209 -15.79 1.56 15.40
N PRO A 210 -16.92 0.88 15.10
CA PRO A 210 -16.89 -0.37 14.35
C PRO A 210 -16.28 -0.24 12.94
N LEU A 211 -16.53 0.87 12.23
CA LEU A 211 -15.94 1.12 10.91
C LEU A 211 -14.42 1.35 10.97
N VAL A 212 -13.95 2.01 12.03
CA VAL A 212 -12.51 2.14 12.31
C VAL A 212 -11.87 0.78 12.53
N GLY A 213 -12.56 -0.12 13.25
CA GLY A 213 -12.15 -1.52 13.42
C GLY A 213 -12.10 -2.27 12.08
N VAL A 214 -13.08 -2.06 11.20
CA VAL A 214 -13.06 -2.63 9.83
C VAL A 214 -11.83 -2.16 9.07
N VAL A 215 -11.51 -0.86 9.09
CA VAL A 215 -10.31 -0.33 8.44
C VAL A 215 -9.04 -0.95 9.02
N ALA A 216 -8.96 -1.06 10.37
CA ALA A 216 -7.79 -1.60 11.04
C ALA A 216 -7.54 -3.08 10.67
N PHE A 217 -8.54 -3.94 10.82
CA PHE A 217 -8.40 -5.38 10.55
C PHE A 217 -8.26 -5.67 9.06
N SER A 218 -9.07 -5.02 8.21
CA SER A 218 -8.97 -5.22 6.76
C SER A 218 -7.67 -4.65 6.19
N GLY A 219 -7.23 -3.48 6.67
CA GLY A 219 -5.94 -2.91 6.33
C GLY A 219 -4.78 -3.80 6.78
N LEU A 220 -4.83 -4.32 8.02
CA LEU A 220 -3.81 -5.24 8.52
C LEU A 220 -3.72 -6.50 7.66
N ALA A 221 -4.87 -7.13 7.33
CA ALA A 221 -4.90 -8.31 6.46
C ALA A 221 -4.29 -8.00 5.09
N GLN A 222 -4.60 -6.84 4.51
CA GLN A 222 -4.07 -6.41 3.22
C GLN A 222 -2.55 -6.20 3.25
N PHE A 223 -2.01 -5.55 4.29
CA PHE A 223 -0.57 -5.33 4.40
C PHE A 223 0.19 -6.60 4.79
N VAL A 224 -0.41 -7.52 5.56
CA VAL A 224 0.15 -8.86 5.77
C VAL A 224 0.24 -9.61 4.44
N LEU A 225 -0.84 -9.61 3.62
CA LEU A 225 -0.84 -10.18 2.28
C LEU A 225 0.32 -9.63 1.44
N TYR A 226 0.49 -8.31 1.38
CA TYR A 226 1.58 -7.69 0.61
C TYR A 226 2.96 -8.12 1.10
N THR A 227 3.12 -8.27 2.41
CA THR A 227 4.39 -8.70 3.01
C THR A 227 4.73 -10.14 2.64
N VAL A 228 3.75 -11.05 2.71
CA VAL A 228 4.04 -12.49 2.55
C VAL A 228 3.89 -13.00 1.13
N TRP A 229 3.25 -12.26 0.21
CA TRP A 229 2.88 -12.74 -1.13
C TRP A 229 4.05 -13.36 -1.89
N VAL A 230 5.13 -12.61 -2.07
CA VAL A 230 6.29 -13.07 -2.85
C VAL A 230 7.01 -14.22 -2.14
N LEU A 231 7.22 -14.11 -0.82
CA LEU A 231 7.87 -15.15 -0.02
C LEU A 231 7.08 -16.46 -0.03
N TYR A 232 5.77 -16.37 0.21
CA TYR A 232 4.89 -17.53 0.21
C TYR A 232 4.90 -18.26 -1.12
N ASN A 233 4.74 -17.52 -2.23
CA ASN A 233 4.78 -18.11 -3.56
C ASN A 233 6.13 -18.76 -3.86
N SER A 234 7.22 -18.14 -3.42
CA SER A 234 8.56 -18.73 -3.57
C SER A 234 8.73 -19.99 -2.73
N PHE A 235 8.27 -20.01 -1.48
CA PHE A 235 8.41 -21.15 -0.58
C PHE A 235 7.52 -22.32 -1.00
N LYS A 236 6.25 -22.05 -1.33
CA LYS A 236 5.25 -23.08 -1.63
C LYS A 236 5.34 -23.59 -3.06
N PHE A 237 5.45 -22.72 -4.05
CA PHE A 237 5.40 -23.07 -5.46
C PHE A 237 6.78 -23.01 -6.15
N GLY A 238 7.80 -22.50 -5.47
CA GLY A 238 9.14 -22.32 -6.06
C GLY A 238 9.20 -21.17 -7.07
N TRP A 239 8.27 -20.20 -6.98
CA TRP A 239 8.25 -19.07 -7.90
C TRP A 239 9.48 -18.18 -7.73
N GLY A 240 10.10 -17.85 -8.85
CA GLY A 240 11.15 -16.84 -8.91
C GLY A 240 10.61 -15.41 -9.06
N PRO A 241 11.50 -14.44 -9.28
CA PRO A 241 11.13 -13.05 -9.51
C PRO A 241 10.16 -12.88 -10.68
N GLN A 242 10.32 -13.65 -11.76
CA GLN A 242 9.50 -13.52 -12.97
C GLN A 242 8.04 -13.90 -12.73
N GLU A 243 7.78 -15.07 -12.15
CA GLU A 243 6.42 -15.52 -11.84
C GLU A 243 5.73 -14.58 -10.84
N ASN A 244 6.46 -14.16 -9.82
CA ASN A 244 5.97 -13.17 -8.86
C ASN A 244 5.67 -11.82 -9.53
N GLY A 245 6.51 -11.38 -10.48
CA GLY A 245 6.28 -10.16 -11.25
C GLY A 245 4.97 -10.22 -12.05
N TRP A 246 4.72 -11.33 -12.75
CA TRP A 246 3.46 -11.53 -13.48
C TRP A 246 2.24 -11.58 -12.55
N SER A 247 2.34 -12.24 -11.41
CA SER A 247 1.23 -12.31 -10.46
C SER A 247 0.84 -10.92 -9.94
N LEU A 248 1.81 -10.07 -9.63
CA LEU A 248 1.57 -8.70 -9.19
C LEU A 248 0.99 -7.82 -10.31
N ALA A 249 1.41 -8.05 -11.56
CA ALA A 249 0.82 -7.37 -12.71
C ALA A 249 -0.67 -7.72 -12.86
N VAL A 250 -1.04 -8.99 -12.71
CA VAL A 250 -2.45 -9.42 -12.73
C VAL A 250 -3.24 -8.77 -11.60
N VAL A 251 -2.68 -8.70 -10.38
CA VAL A 251 -3.29 -7.94 -9.26
C VAL A 251 -3.51 -6.48 -9.64
N GLY A 252 -2.51 -5.84 -10.26
CA GLY A 252 -2.60 -4.45 -10.70
C GLY A 252 -3.68 -4.26 -11.78
N ILE A 253 -3.75 -5.13 -12.78
CA ILE A 253 -4.77 -5.10 -13.84
C ILE A 253 -6.17 -5.24 -13.22
N VAL A 254 -6.35 -6.21 -12.33
CA VAL A 254 -7.62 -6.42 -11.62
C VAL A 254 -8.00 -5.19 -10.79
N ALA A 255 -7.05 -4.58 -10.07
CA ALA A 255 -7.31 -3.37 -9.31
C ALA A 255 -7.77 -2.20 -10.19
N VAL A 256 -7.15 -1.99 -11.36
CA VAL A 256 -7.56 -0.96 -12.33
C VAL A 256 -8.96 -1.26 -12.88
N LEU A 257 -9.26 -2.50 -13.23
CA LEU A 257 -10.59 -2.90 -13.72
C LEU A 257 -11.66 -2.69 -12.64
N VAL A 258 -11.39 -3.07 -11.40
CA VAL A 258 -12.34 -2.91 -10.29
C VAL A 258 -12.59 -1.44 -10.01
N GLN A 259 -11.55 -0.64 -9.84
CA GLN A 259 -11.68 0.77 -9.48
C GLN A 259 -12.15 1.64 -10.65
N GLY A 260 -11.63 1.39 -11.87
CA GLY A 260 -11.94 2.21 -13.05
C GLY A 260 -13.29 1.89 -13.72
N VAL A 261 -13.70 0.62 -13.68
CA VAL A 261 -14.88 0.17 -14.45
C VAL A 261 -15.97 -0.40 -13.55
N LEU A 262 -15.61 -1.33 -12.66
CA LEU A 262 -16.59 -2.12 -11.92
C LEU A 262 -17.24 -1.30 -10.80
N MET A 263 -16.44 -0.52 -10.05
CA MET A 263 -16.91 0.27 -8.92
C MET A 263 -18.04 1.25 -9.30
N GLY A 264 -17.87 1.96 -10.43
CA GLY A 264 -18.90 2.88 -10.93
C GLY A 264 -20.22 2.20 -11.31
N ARG A 265 -20.16 0.95 -11.83
CA ARG A 265 -21.35 0.16 -12.15
C ARG A 265 -22.02 -0.43 -10.91
N LEU A 266 -21.22 -0.91 -9.95
CA LEU A 266 -21.73 -1.50 -8.72
C LEU A 266 -22.42 -0.46 -7.84
N LEU A 267 -21.87 0.75 -7.72
CA LEU A 267 -22.47 1.84 -6.93
C LEU A 267 -23.83 2.33 -7.49
N LYS A 268 -24.15 2.03 -8.77
CA LYS A 268 -25.49 2.30 -9.32
C LYS A 268 -26.54 1.27 -8.86
N ARG A 269 -26.11 0.08 -8.40
CA ARG A 269 -27.02 -1.03 -8.03
C ARG A 269 -26.99 -1.34 -6.53
N PHE A 270 -25.88 -1.10 -5.87
CA PHE A 270 -25.65 -1.48 -4.48
C PHE A 270 -25.22 -0.29 -3.65
N ALA A 271 -25.74 -0.18 -2.43
CA ALA A 271 -25.27 0.80 -1.46
C ALA A 271 -23.82 0.48 -1.01
N PRO A 272 -23.02 1.49 -0.59
CA PRO A 272 -21.66 1.26 -0.09
C PRO A 272 -21.56 0.20 1.01
N GLN A 273 -22.57 0.13 1.90
CA GLN A 273 -22.65 -0.87 2.97
C GLN A 273 -22.75 -2.30 2.44
N GLN A 274 -23.56 -2.50 1.39
CA GLN A 274 -23.72 -3.82 0.76
C GLN A 274 -22.42 -4.23 0.05
N LEU A 275 -21.80 -3.30 -0.65
CA LEU A 275 -20.50 -3.53 -1.32
C LEU A 275 -19.40 -3.85 -0.32
N ALA A 276 -19.35 -3.19 0.82
CA ALA A 276 -18.39 -3.50 1.88
C ALA A 276 -18.57 -4.95 2.39
N ILE A 277 -19.79 -5.38 2.66
CA ILE A 277 -20.06 -6.75 3.12
C ILE A 277 -19.73 -7.77 2.02
N MET A 278 -20.20 -7.57 0.80
CA MET A 278 -19.92 -8.48 -0.32
C MET A 278 -18.41 -8.60 -0.57
N GLY A 279 -17.70 -7.48 -0.50
CA GLY A 279 -16.25 -7.45 -0.66
C GLY A 279 -15.52 -8.16 0.49
N LEU A 280 -15.96 -7.98 1.74
CA LEU A 280 -15.37 -8.67 2.90
C LEU A 280 -15.61 -10.18 2.83
N VAL A 281 -16.82 -10.63 2.44
CA VAL A 281 -17.11 -12.07 2.23
C VAL A 281 -16.21 -12.62 1.12
N SER A 282 -16.11 -11.93 -0.02
CA SER A 282 -15.20 -12.32 -1.11
C SER A 282 -13.75 -12.41 -0.63
N SER A 283 -13.29 -11.46 0.18
CA SER A 283 -11.94 -11.46 0.73
C SER A 283 -11.68 -12.61 1.70
N VAL A 284 -12.63 -12.94 2.61
CA VAL A 284 -12.52 -14.10 3.49
C VAL A 284 -12.32 -15.37 2.68
N MET A 285 -13.17 -15.57 1.65
CA MET A 285 -13.07 -16.73 0.76
C MET A 285 -11.74 -16.76 0.00
N ALA A 286 -11.33 -15.62 -0.56
CA ALA A 286 -10.08 -15.52 -1.33
C ALA A 286 -8.84 -15.83 -0.46
N TYR A 287 -8.72 -15.25 0.71
CA TYR A 287 -7.61 -15.54 1.62
C TYR A 287 -7.59 -17.00 2.06
N THR A 288 -8.74 -17.59 2.32
CA THR A 288 -8.84 -19.02 2.65
C THR A 288 -8.37 -19.88 1.46
N LEU A 289 -8.82 -19.55 0.24
CA LEU A 289 -8.45 -20.28 -0.97
C LEU A 289 -6.95 -20.12 -1.29
N TRP A 290 -6.36 -18.93 -1.14
CA TRP A 290 -4.91 -18.74 -1.30
C TRP A 290 -4.10 -19.56 -0.31
N GLY A 291 -4.53 -19.62 0.97
CA GLY A 291 -3.88 -20.44 1.99
C GLY A 291 -3.96 -21.94 1.68
N ALA A 292 -5.09 -22.41 1.13
CA ALA A 292 -5.34 -23.79 0.77
C ALA A 292 -4.83 -24.18 -0.64
N ALA A 293 -4.35 -23.22 -1.45
CA ALA A 293 -3.91 -23.50 -2.82
C ALA A 293 -2.78 -24.53 -2.87
N THR A 294 -2.92 -25.53 -3.74
CA THR A 294 -1.92 -26.59 -3.94
C THR A 294 -1.08 -26.36 -5.18
N GLU A 295 -1.61 -25.61 -6.15
CA GLU A 295 -0.97 -25.34 -7.43
C GLU A 295 -0.85 -23.83 -7.68
N GLY A 296 0.25 -23.40 -8.31
CA GLY A 296 0.52 -21.98 -8.56
C GLY A 296 -0.54 -21.26 -9.40
N TRP A 297 -1.17 -21.94 -10.37
CA TRP A 297 -2.24 -21.35 -11.18
C TRP A 297 -3.46 -20.94 -10.37
N MET A 298 -3.71 -21.61 -9.22
CA MET A 298 -4.82 -21.25 -8.33
C MET A 298 -4.67 -19.85 -7.76
N MET A 299 -3.43 -19.36 -7.58
CA MET A 299 -3.18 -17.99 -7.13
C MET A 299 -3.82 -16.97 -8.10
N TYR A 300 -3.64 -17.17 -9.40
CA TYR A 300 -4.25 -16.33 -10.44
C TYR A 300 -5.78 -16.45 -10.49
N ALA A 301 -6.29 -17.68 -10.41
CA ALA A 301 -7.73 -17.92 -10.40
C ALA A 301 -8.43 -17.20 -9.23
N VAL A 302 -7.83 -17.22 -8.04
CA VAL A 302 -8.38 -16.56 -6.86
C VAL A 302 -8.25 -15.03 -6.97
N ILE A 303 -7.19 -14.48 -7.61
CA ILE A 303 -7.11 -13.04 -7.91
C ILE A 303 -8.32 -12.62 -8.75
N ALA A 304 -8.62 -13.39 -9.82
CA ALA A 304 -9.77 -13.13 -10.68
C ALA A 304 -11.12 -13.30 -9.96
N PHE A 305 -11.21 -14.22 -9.02
CA PHE A 305 -12.41 -14.43 -8.20
C PHE A 305 -12.64 -13.29 -7.20
N ASN A 306 -11.58 -12.70 -6.63
CA ASN A 306 -11.66 -11.68 -5.57
C ASN A 306 -11.89 -10.24 -6.07
N LEU A 307 -12.60 -10.07 -7.19
CA LEU A 307 -12.92 -8.74 -7.74
C LEU A 307 -13.66 -7.85 -6.73
N LEU A 308 -14.59 -8.42 -5.98
CA LEU A 308 -15.37 -7.67 -4.98
C LEU A 308 -14.53 -7.26 -3.77
N GLY A 309 -13.48 -8.00 -3.42
CA GLY A 309 -12.56 -7.62 -2.36
C GLY A 309 -11.92 -6.25 -2.58
N GLY A 310 -11.66 -5.87 -3.84
CA GLY A 310 -11.15 -4.54 -4.22
C GLY A 310 -12.11 -3.38 -3.94
N THR A 311 -13.39 -3.63 -3.62
CA THR A 311 -14.37 -2.59 -3.29
C THR A 311 -14.40 -2.21 -1.81
N VAL A 312 -13.83 -3.02 -0.91
CA VAL A 312 -13.91 -2.86 0.54
C VAL A 312 -13.38 -1.50 0.99
N ALA A 313 -12.15 -1.19 0.64
CA ALA A 313 -11.48 0.04 1.09
C ALA A 313 -12.26 1.31 0.68
N ALA A 314 -12.66 1.40 -0.58
CA ALA A 314 -13.41 2.54 -1.09
C ALA A 314 -14.80 2.66 -0.45
N SER A 315 -15.49 1.53 -0.26
CA SER A 315 -16.82 1.51 0.36
C SER A 315 -16.78 1.93 1.83
N VAL A 316 -15.85 1.39 2.61
CA VAL A 316 -15.68 1.74 4.04
C VAL A 316 -15.23 3.19 4.18
N GLN A 317 -14.31 3.67 3.34
CA GLN A 317 -13.87 5.06 3.33
C GLN A 317 -15.02 6.03 3.02
N SER A 318 -15.89 5.67 2.06
CA SER A 318 -17.11 6.44 1.76
C SER A 318 -18.05 6.50 2.95
N MET A 319 -18.26 5.38 3.67
CA MET A 319 -19.12 5.34 4.86
C MET A 319 -18.57 6.23 6.00
N ILE A 320 -17.26 6.16 6.25
CA ILE A 320 -16.60 7.01 7.27
C ILE A 320 -16.69 8.48 6.87
N SER A 321 -16.44 8.79 5.60
CA SER A 321 -16.52 10.16 5.08
C SER A 321 -17.94 10.75 5.22
N SER A 322 -18.97 9.93 4.96
CA SER A 322 -20.37 10.36 5.11
C SER A 322 -20.83 10.53 6.56
N ALA A 323 -20.16 9.86 7.50
CA ALA A 323 -20.46 10.00 8.93
C ALA A 323 -19.70 11.16 9.60
N ALA A 324 -18.73 11.74 8.91
CA ALA A 324 -17.94 12.88 9.40
C ALA A 324 -18.60 14.20 8.97
N ASP A 325 -18.61 15.19 9.87
CA ASP A 325 -19.03 16.56 9.53
C ASP A 325 -18.13 17.14 8.42
N SER A 326 -18.69 17.96 7.55
CA SER A 326 -17.97 18.60 6.44
C SER A 326 -16.72 19.37 6.89
N ARG A 327 -16.75 19.95 8.12
CA ARG A 327 -15.61 20.65 8.73
C ARG A 327 -14.51 19.73 9.24
N SER A 328 -14.82 18.48 9.58
CA SER A 328 -13.88 17.49 10.13
C SER A 328 -13.45 16.41 9.11
N GLN A 329 -14.01 16.39 7.90
CA GLN A 329 -13.78 15.36 6.89
C GLN A 329 -12.30 15.17 6.53
N GLY A 330 -11.56 16.26 6.33
CA GLY A 330 -10.12 16.19 6.05
C GLY A 330 -9.32 15.59 7.21
N GLN A 331 -9.69 15.92 8.46
CA GLN A 331 -9.05 15.36 9.64
C GLN A 331 -9.36 13.87 9.79
N THR A 332 -10.59 13.46 9.50
CA THR A 332 -11.04 12.06 9.54
C THR A 332 -10.29 11.23 8.50
N MET A 333 -10.15 11.72 7.26
CA MET A 333 -9.40 11.04 6.22
C MET A 333 -7.90 10.97 6.54
N GLY A 334 -7.32 12.01 7.11
CA GLY A 334 -5.95 12.00 7.60
C GLY A 334 -5.73 10.95 8.71
N ALA A 335 -6.71 10.78 9.59
CA ALA A 335 -6.68 9.78 10.64
C ALA A 335 -6.81 8.34 10.12
N VAL A 336 -7.66 8.10 9.10
CA VAL A 336 -7.73 6.81 8.38
C VAL A 336 -6.38 6.49 7.70
N SER A 337 -5.75 7.48 7.07
CA SER A 337 -4.42 7.32 6.47
C SER A 337 -3.34 6.98 7.50
N ALA A 338 -3.37 7.63 8.69
CA ALA A 338 -2.45 7.31 9.78
C ALA A 338 -2.67 5.89 10.31
N LEU A 339 -3.92 5.41 10.40
CA LEU A 339 -4.24 4.03 10.77
C LEU A 339 -3.70 3.03 9.74
N ASN A 340 -3.88 3.30 8.45
CA ASN A 340 -3.31 2.48 7.38
C ASN A 340 -1.76 2.46 7.44
N GLY A 341 -1.13 3.59 7.74
CA GLY A 341 0.31 3.64 7.95
C GLY A 341 0.76 2.80 9.14
N LEU A 342 0.02 2.81 10.24
CA LEU A 342 0.29 1.98 11.41
C LEU A 342 0.12 0.48 11.09
N THR A 343 -0.94 0.10 10.38
CA THR A 343 -1.15 -1.30 9.96
C THR A 343 -0.05 -1.78 9.01
N ALA A 344 0.47 -0.90 8.14
CA ALA A 344 1.60 -1.20 7.27
C ALA A 344 2.91 -1.48 8.05
N VAL A 345 3.09 -0.86 9.23
CA VAL A 345 4.23 -1.14 10.13
C VAL A 345 4.04 -2.46 10.88
N ILE A 346 2.81 -2.72 11.38
CA ILE A 346 2.52 -3.90 12.20
C ILE A 346 2.48 -5.18 11.33
N ALA A 347 2.00 -5.10 10.11
CA ALA A 347 1.78 -6.25 9.25
C ALA A 347 3.03 -7.12 9.02
N PRO A 348 4.22 -6.58 8.69
CA PRO A 348 5.42 -7.38 8.55
C PRO A 348 5.86 -8.04 9.87
N MET A 349 5.57 -7.42 11.03
CA MET A 349 5.87 -7.98 12.35
C MET A 349 5.06 -9.23 12.65
N LEU A 350 3.92 -9.42 12.00
CA LEU A 350 3.04 -10.57 12.14
C LEU A 350 3.20 -11.57 10.98
N GLY A 351 3.17 -11.07 9.76
CA GLY A 351 3.14 -11.91 8.56
C GLY A 351 4.44 -12.66 8.31
N ALA A 352 5.58 -11.99 8.43
CA ALA A 352 6.88 -12.62 8.18
C ALA A 352 7.23 -13.71 9.21
N PRO A 353 7.07 -13.50 10.54
CA PRO A 353 7.28 -14.58 11.51
C PRO A 353 6.30 -15.76 11.33
N LEU A 354 5.01 -15.49 11.03
CA LEU A 354 4.05 -16.56 10.77
C LEU A 354 4.48 -17.44 9.61
N LEU A 355 4.98 -16.85 8.53
CA LEU A 355 5.49 -17.60 7.40
C LEU A 355 6.80 -18.33 7.76
N GLY A 356 7.69 -17.68 8.51
CA GLY A 356 8.94 -18.28 8.97
C GLY A 356 8.72 -19.53 9.83
N MET A 357 7.72 -19.51 10.72
CA MET A 357 7.37 -20.67 11.57
C MET A 357 6.95 -21.92 10.77
N VAL A 358 6.36 -21.75 9.59
CA VAL A 358 5.85 -22.86 8.76
C VAL A 358 6.72 -23.13 7.53
N SER A 359 7.76 -22.36 7.31
CA SER A 359 8.62 -22.45 6.11
C SER A 359 9.42 -23.76 6.01
N HIS A 360 9.64 -24.46 7.13
CA HIS A 360 10.31 -25.75 7.18
C HIS A 360 9.44 -26.93 6.73
N LEU A 361 8.13 -26.70 6.55
CA LEU A 361 7.19 -27.74 6.16
C LEU A 361 7.33 -28.09 4.66
N PRO A 362 7.00 -29.34 4.24
CA PRO A 362 6.97 -29.73 2.84
C PRO A 362 6.02 -28.85 2.03
N ARG A 363 6.35 -28.56 0.77
CA ARG A 363 5.56 -27.67 -0.11
C ARG A 363 4.08 -28.05 -0.23
N GLY A 364 3.73 -29.35 -0.12
CA GLY A 364 2.36 -29.84 -0.15
C GLY A 364 1.57 -29.62 1.15
N ASP A 365 2.21 -29.19 2.23
CA ASP A 365 1.55 -29.00 3.51
C ASP A 365 0.66 -27.74 3.50
N TRP A 366 -0.61 -27.88 3.85
CA TRP A 366 -1.57 -26.78 3.89
C TRP A 366 -1.23 -25.72 4.96
N ARG A 367 -0.50 -26.11 6.01
CA ARG A 367 -0.09 -25.21 7.10
C ARG A 367 0.83 -24.09 6.64
N ILE A 368 1.53 -24.24 5.49
CA ILE A 368 2.30 -23.14 4.88
C ILE A 368 1.37 -21.94 4.60
N GLY A 369 0.07 -22.17 4.37
CA GLY A 369 -0.95 -21.16 4.22
C GLY A 369 -1.31 -20.35 5.47
N ALA A 370 -0.70 -20.63 6.63
CA ALA A 370 -1.02 -19.98 7.90
C ALA A 370 -1.12 -18.45 7.84
N PRO A 371 -0.23 -17.70 7.16
CA PRO A 371 -0.38 -16.24 7.03
C PRO A 371 -1.67 -15.83 6.32
N PHE A 372 -2.11 -16.59 5.30
CA PHE A 372 -3.36 -16.31 4.60
C PHE A 372 -4.59 -16.68 5.43
N PHE A 373 -4.54 -17.77 6.19
CA PHE A 373 -5.62 -18.11 7.13
C PHE A 373 -5.74 -17.07 8.25
N PHE A 374 -4.62 -16.51 8.70
CA PHE A 374 -4.62 -15.38 9.62
C PHE A 374 -5.27 -14.14 8.98
N CYS A 375 -4.95 -13.82 7.72
CA CYS A 375 -5.62 -12.74 6.98
C CYS A 375 -7.13 -13.00 6.83
N ALA A 376 -7.55 -14.25 6.56
CA ALA A 376 -8.96 -14.63 6.50
C ALA A 376 -9.68 -14.39 7.85
N ALA A 377 -9.03 -14.72 8.97
CA ALA A 377 -9.57 -14.46 10.31
C ALA A 377 -9.71 -12.95 10.58
N LEU A 378 -8.75 -12.13 10.18
CA LEU A 378 -8.84 -10.67 10.29
C LEU A 378 -9.98 -10.11 9.43
N GLN A 379 -10.18 -10.63 8.21
CA GLN A 379 -11.30 -10.23 7.35
C GLN A 379 -12.65 -10.69 7.92
N LEU A 380 -12.70 -11.84 8.56
CA LEU A 380 -13.89 -12.31 9.25
C LEU A 380 -14.25 -11.42 10.45
N ALA A 381 -13.26 -10.97 11.22
CA ALA A 381 -13.44 -9.98 12.28
C ALA A 381 -13.96 -8.65 11.71
N SER A 382 -13.39 -8.17 10.58
CA SER A 382 -13.87 -7.00 9.86
C SER A 382 -15.33 -7.16 9.43
N LEU A 383 -15.69 -8.32 8.89
CA LEU A 383 -17.06 -8.62 8.47
C LEU A 383 -18.04 -8.58 9.67
N ALA A 384 -17.66 -9.17 10.79
CA ALA A 384 -18.47 -9.14 12.01
C ALA A 384 -18.72 -7.70 12.49
N LEU A 385 -17.68 -6.85 12.51
CA LEU A 385 -17.79 -5.43 12.87
C LEU A 385 -18.66 -4.63 11.88
N ALA A 386 -18.53 -4.90 10.58
CA ALA A 386 -19.34 -4.25 9.56
C ALA A 386 -20.84 -4.60 9.71
N VAL A 387 -21.15 -5.88 9.94
CA VAL A 387 -22.52 -6.35 10.19
C VAL A 387 -23.08 -5.76 11.50
N MET A 388 -22.29 -5.71 12.56
CA MET A 388 -22.66 -5.10 13.83
C MET A 388 -23.00 -3.61 13.64
N HIS A 389 -22.18 -2.86 12.95
CA HIS A 389 -22.44 -1.45 12.65
C HIS A 389 -23.78 -1.24 11.92
N LEU A 390 -24.08 -2.08 10.93
CA LEU A 390 -25.35 -1.99 10.18
C LEU A 390 -26.56 -2.33 11.03
N ARG A 391 -26.46 -3.30 11.94
CA ARG A 391 -27.54 -3.65 12.87
C ARG A 391 -27.85 -2.50 13.83
N LEU A 392 -26.81 -1.89 14.41
CA LEU A 392 -26.96 -0.73 15.30
C LEU A 392 -27.61 0.47 14.60
N HIS A 393 -27.23 0.74 13.36
CA HIS A 393 -27.81 1.83 12.57
C HIS A 393 -29.29 1.58 12.19
N ARG A 394 -29.68 0.34 11.94
CA ARG A 394 -31.09 0.00 11.69
C ARG A 394 -31.94 0.15 12.96
N GLN A 395 -31.44 -0.26 14.12
CA GLN A 395 -32.13 -0.13 15.39
C GLN A 395 -32.27 1.35 15.81
N GLY A 396 -31.25 2.17 15.67
CA GLY A 396 -31.30 3.60 15.96
C GLY A 396 -32.32 4.38 15.11
N ARG A 397 -32.53 3.98 13.84
CA ARG A 397 -33.58 4.58 12.98
C ARG A 397 -35.00 4.18 13.40
N LEU A 398 -35.18 3.02 14.00
CA LEU A 398 -36.50 2.54 14.49
C LEU A 398 -36.90 3.21 15.81
N HIS A 399 -35.96 3.78 16.57
CA HIS A 399 -36.26 4.54 17.80
C HIS A 399 -36.51 6.03 17.57
N HIS A 400 -36.27 6.55 16.36
CA HIS A 400 -36.50 7.95 15.98
C HIS A 400 -37.63 8.10 14.92
N ALA A 401 -38.29 7.02 14.52
CA ALA A 401 -39.49 7.00 13.68
C ALA A 401 -40.72 6.62 14.53
#